data_5c4a6ffb8c4288a22abc3153e09c6c25
#
_entry.id   5c4a6ffb8c4288a22abc3153e09c6c25
#
_cell.length_a   1.000
_cell.length_b   1.000
_cell.length_c   1.000
_cell.angle_alpha   90.00
_cell.angle_beta   90.00
_cell.angle_gamma   90.00
#
_symmetry.space_group_name_H-M   'P 1'
#
loop_
_entity.id
_entity.type
_entity.pdbx_description
1 polymer ?
#
loop_
_entity_poly.entity_id
_entity_poly.type
_entity_poly.pdbx_seq_one_letter_code
_entity_poly.pdbx_strand_id
1 'polypeptide(L)'
;MADKKVKKSSIVKDALSLTIITIICSFALAFMYELTKDPIKAQEDAKKNEAYQVVYETADSLSTDEELLQLAMDNDLSSLDADYAGITIDDVIQAQDVNGNIIGYIIKSNTRGYSSTISVAIGYSMDGVVQGIELLAINDTPGFGFELKKSEFTDRFTDVATDHFKLTKASASEANEIDVYSGATITTDAVVGAVNAGLSFLTENVAELGGVAVE
;
A
#
# COMPACT_ATOMS: atom_id res chain seq x y z
N MET A 1 1.86 57.69 -38.88
CA MET A 1 1.07 56.86 -37.91
C MET A 1 0.37 55.79 -38.71
N ALA A 2 0.88 54.54 -38.60
CA ALA A 2 0.32 53.40 -39.32
C ALA A 2 -0.72 52.71 -38.45
N ASP A 3 -1.95 52.76 -38.86
CA ASP A 3 -3.12 52.21 -38.19
C ASP A 3 -3.08 50.68 -38.25
N LYS A 4 -2.79 50.04 -37.11
CA LYS A 4 -2.71 48.59 -36.96
C LYS A 4 -4.14 48.06 -36.88
N LYS A 5 -4.80 47.80 -38.04
CA LYS A 5 -6.05 47.04 -38.10
C LYS A 5 -5.82 45.66 -37.52
N VAL A 6 -6.12 45.45 -36.25
CA VAL A 6 -6.21 44.14 -35.61
C VAL A 6 -7.33 43.37 -36.30
N LYS A 7 -6.99 42.34 -37.10
CA LYS A 7 -7.92 41.48 -37.81
C LYS A 7 -8.78 40.68 -36.85
N LYS A 8 -9.98 41.13 -36.53
CA LYS A 8 -11.00 40.38 -35.73
C LYS A 8 -11.25 38.94 -36.24
N SER A 9 -10.99 38.68 -37.54
CA SER A 9 -11.16 37.34 -38.13
C SER A 9 -10.05 36.35 -37.76
N SER A 10 -8.89 36.81 -37.26
CA SER A 10 -7.78 35.97 -36.80
C SER A 10 -8.11 35.29 -35.46
N ILE A 11 -8.66 36.04 -34.50
CA ILE A 11 -8.95 35.54 -33.15
C ILE A 11 -9.95 34.37 -33.17
N VAL A 12 -11.03 34.48 -33.99
CA VAL A 12 -12.01 33.40 -34.09
C VAL A 12 -11.44 32.15 -34.76
N LYS A 13 -10.60 32.31 -35.77
CA LYS A 13 -9.92 31.18 -36.44
C LYS A 13 -8.92 30.54 -35.51
N ASP A 14 -8.16 31.32 -34.78
CA ASP A 14 -7.16 30.84 -33.83
C ASP A 14 -7.82 30.09 -32.65
N ALA A 15 -8.93 30.63 -32.13
CA ALA A 15 -9.76 29.98 -31.12
C ALA A 15 -10.35 28.64 -31.62
N LEU A 16 -10.89 28.63 -32.85
CA LEU A 16 -11.44 27.41 -33.43
C LEU A 16 -10.35 26.34 -33.67
N SER A 17 -9.18 26.76 -34.17
CA SER A 17 -8.04 25.84 -34.36
C SER A 17 -7.58 25.23 -33.05
N LEU A 18 -7.48 26.05 -32.00
CA LEU A 18 -7.11 25.58 -30.67
C LEU A 18 -8.13 24.57 -30.11
N THR A 19 -9.42 24.90 -30.26
CA THR A 19 -10.52 24.00 -29.84
C THR A 19 -10.45 22.64 -30.54
N ILE A 20 -10.21 22.63 -31.85
CA ILE A 20 -10.09 21.40 -32.64
C ILE A 20 -8.91 20.57 -32.17
N ILE A 21 -7.76 21.21 -31.97
CA ILE A 21 -6.54 20.52 -31.49
C ILE A 21 -6.80 19.92 -30.10
N THR A 22 -7.39 20.67 -29.17
CA THR A 22 -7.69 20.15 -27.83
C THR A 22 -8.66 18.98 -27.85
N ILE A 23 -9.69 19.02 -28.70
CA ILE A 23 -10.63 17.91 -28.87
C ILE A 23 -9.89 16.65 -29.38
N ILE A 24 -9.05 16.81 -30.42
CA ILE A 24 -8.29 15.69 -30.97
C ILE A 24 -7.34 15.10 -29.94
N CYS A 25 -6.60 15.95 -29.21
CA CYS A 25 -5.69 15.50 -28.16
C CYS A 25 -6.43 14.80 -27.01
N SER A 26 -7.55 15.35 -26.56
CA SER A 26 -8.38 14.74 -25.50
C SER A 26 -8.93 13.39 -25.93
N PHE A 27 -9.41 13.28 -27.17
CA PHE A 27 -9.87 12.00 -27.72
C PHE A 27 -8.74 10.97 -27.82
N ALA A 28 -7.59 11.38 -28.31
CA ALA A 28 -6.40 10.51 -28.41
C ALA A 28 -5.97 10.01 -27.02
N LEU A 29 -5.92 10.89 -26.01
CA LEU A 29 -5.60 10.50 -24.63
C LEU A 29 -6.63 9.55 -24.04
N ALA A 30 -7.92 9.82 -24.23
CA ALA A 30 -8.99 8.94 -23.75
C ALA A 30 -8.94 7.56 -24.42
N PHE A 31 -8.68 7.52 -25.72
CA PHE A 31 -8.52 6.29 -26.47
C PHE A 31 -7.30 5.47 -25.99
N MET A 32 -6.16 6.12 -25.78
CA MET A 32 -4.96 5.47 -25.25
C MET A 32 -5.18 4.96 -23.84
N TYR A 33 -5.87 5.72 -22.98
CA TYR A 33 -6.23 5.28 -21.64
C TYR A 33 -7.09 4.01 -21.68
N GLU A 34 -8.15 4.00 -22.50
CA GLU A 34 -9.03 2.83 -22.64
C GLU A 34 -8.30 1.59 -23.15
N LEU A 35 -7.31 1.77 -24.03
CA LEU A 35 -6.51 0.67 -24.58
C LEU A 35 -5.48 0.12 -23.56
N THR A 36 -5.01 0.97 -22.62
CA THR A 36 -3.92 0.62 -21.71
C THR A 36 -4.40 0.25 -20.31
N LYS A 37 -5.60 0.60 -19.90
CA LYS A 37 -6.10 0.36 -18.53
C LYS A 37 -6.12 -1.14 -18.16
N ASP A 38 -6.55 -2.02 -19.07
CA ASP A 38 -6.66 -3.45 -18.78
C ASP A 38 -5.30 -4.14 -18.65
N PRO A 39 -4.31 -3.94 -19.57
CA PRO A 39 -2.98 -4.46 -19.37
C PRO A 39 -2.24 -3.87 -18.15
N ILE A 40 -2.47 -2.60 -17.80
CA ILE A 40 -1.92 -2.00 -16.58
C ILE A 40 -2.49 -2.70 -15.36
N LYS A 41 -3.81 -2.85 -15.28
CA LYS A 41 -4.48 -3.53 -14.17
C LYS A 41 -4.00 -4.99 -14.03
N ALA A 42 -3.88 -5.72 -15.14
CA ALA A 42 -3.38 -7.09 -15.12
C ALA A 42 -1.95 -7.19 -14.57
N GLN A 43 -1.08 -6.22 -14.89
CA GLN A 43 0.28 -6.18 -14.34
C GLN A 43 0.29 -5.81 -12.86
N GLU A 44 -0.58 -4.91 -12.41
CA GLU A 44 -0.71 -4.54 -11.00
C GLU A 44 -1.22 -5.73 -10.18
N ASP A 45 -2.24 -6.44 -10.67
CA ASP A 45 -2.77 -7.64 -10.02
C ASP A 45 -1.73 -8.78 -9.98
N ALA A 46 -0.94 -8.97 -11.04
CA ALA A 46 0.13 -9.96 -11.06
C ALA A 46 1.23 -9.64 -10.03
N LYS A 47 1.70 -8.38 -9.96
CA LYS A 47 2.68 -7.95 -8.97
C LYS A 47 2.15 -8.05 -7.54
N LYS A 48 0.88 -7.72 -7.34
CA LYS A 48 0.21 -7.86 -6.05
C LYS A 48 0.19 -9.32 -5.59
N ASN A 49 -0.22 -10.23 -6.46
CA ASN A 49 -0.24 -11.66 -6.15
C ASN A 49 1.16 -12.23 -5.90
N GLU A 50 2.16 -11.82 -6.68
CA GLU A 50 3.56 -12.18 -6.44
C GLU A 50 4.02 -11.71 -5.04
N ALA A 51 3.75 -10.47 -4.69
CA ALA A 51 4.09 -9.93 -3.38
C ALA A 51 3.39 -10.67 -2.24
N TYR A 52 2.12 -11.05 -2.41
CA TYR A 52 1.39 -11.81 -1.39
C TYR A 52 1.99 -13.21 -1.18
N GLN A 53 2.48 -13.86 -2.24
CA GLN A 53 3.20 -15.11 -2.11
C GLN A 53 4.56 -14.95 -1.41
N VAL A 54 5.24 -13.80 -1.62
CA VAL A 54 6.50 -13.51 -0.93
C VAL A 54 6.30 -13.28 0.56
N VAL A 55 5.27 -12.53 0.96
CA VAL A 55 5.01 -12.25 2.38
C VAL A 55 4.42 -13.44 3.15
N TYR A 56 3.94 -14.46 2.44
CA TYR A 56 3.42 -15.68 3.05
C TYR A 56 3.77 -16.92 2.21
N GLU A 57 5.07 -17.26 2.16
CA GLU A 57 5.61 -18.33 1.33
C GLU A 57 5.01 -19.72 1.62
N THR A 58 4.56 -19.95 2.86
CA THR A 58 4.01 -21.25 3.29
C THR A 58 2.54 -21.45 2.95
N ALA A 59 1.88 -20.46 2.35
CA ALA A 59 0.49 -20.57 1.92
C ALA A 59 0.40 -21.34 0.59
N ASP A 60 -0.44 -22.37 0.55
CA ASP A 60 -0.75 -23.11 -0.69
C ASP A 60 -1.80 -22.41 -1.53
N SER A 61 -2.74 -21.71 -0.91
CA SER A 61 -3.75 -20.92 -1.59
C SER A 61 -4.08 -19.64 -0.84
N LEU A 62 -4.50 -18.64 -1.60
CA LEU A 62 -4.88 -17.32 -1.12
C LEU A 62 -6.33 -17.04 -1.55
N SER A 63 -7.16 -16.59 -0.61
CA SER A 63 -8.54 -16.21 -0.89
C SER A 63 -8.90 -14.90 -0.18
N THR A 64 -9.65 -14.03 -0.86
CA THR A 64 -10.11 -12.78 -0.25
C THR A 64 -11.11 -13.08 0.87
N ASP A 65 -10.92 -12.46 2.02
CA ASP A 65 -11.91 -12.43 3.08
C ASP A 65 -12.81 -11.22 2.90
N GLU A 66 -13.93 -11.42 2.22
CA GLU A 66 -14.86 -10.34 1.85
C GLU A 66 -15.50 -9.69 3.10
N GLU A 67 -15.72 -10.45 4.17
CA GLU A 67 -16.32 -9.94 5.40
C GLU A 67 -15.37 -9.02 6.15
N LEU A 68 -14.14 -9.45 6.36
CA LEU A 68 -13.10 -8.62 6.98
C LEU A 68 -12.71 -7.44 6.09
N LEU A 69 -12.67 -7.63 4.77
CA LEU A 69 -12.39 -6.54 3.84
C LEU A 69 -13.47 -5.46 3.91
N GLN A 70 -14.74 -5.84 3.91
CA GLN A 70 -15.85 -4.89 4.05
C GLN A 70 -15.78 -4.16 5.39
N LEU A 71 -15.47 -4.88 6.47
CA LEU A 71 -15.29 -4.30 7.80
C LEU A 71 -14.14 -3.28 7.81
N ALA A 72 -13.03 -3.60 7.14
CA ALA A 72 -11.87 -2.70 7.03
C ALA A 72 -12.19 -1.43 6.23
N MET A 73 -13.02 -1.55 5.19
CA MET A 73 -13.44 -0.40 4.37
C MET A 73 -14.44 0.51 5.08
N ASP A 74 -15.28 -0.05 5.95
CA ASP A 74 -16.34 0.67 6.67
C ASP A 74 -15.83 1.33 7.96
N ASN A 75 -14.69 0.88 8.50
CA ASN A 75 -14.13 1.37 9.75
C ASN A 75 -12.99 2.38 9.52
N ASP A 76 -13.02 3.45 10.31
CA ASP A 76 -11.88 4.35 10.45
C ASP A 76 -10.89 3.76 11.47
N LEU A 77 -9.69 3.40 11.01
CA LEU A 77 -8.65 2.81 11.87
C LEU A 77 -8.21 3.74 13.00
N SER A 78 -8.51 5.04 12.93
CA SER A 78 -8.29 5.97 14.03
C SER A 78 -9.11 5.64 15.29
N SER A 79 -10.12 4.77 15.18
CA SER A 79 -10.86 4.22 16.31
C SER A 79 -10.06 3.22 17.14
N LEU A 80 -9.08 2.54 16.52
CA LEU A 80 -8.16 1.60 17.18
C LEU A 80 -7.01 2.37 17.86
N ASP A 81 -6.40 3.29 17.12
CA ASP A 81 -5.39 4.22 17.65
C ASP A 81 -5.44 5.54 16.85
N ALA A 82 -5.30 6.67 17.54
CA ALA A 82 -5.28 7.99 16.91
C ALA A 82 -4.13 8.16 15.89
N ASP A 83 -3.04 7.42 16.08
CA ASP A 83 -1.88 7.43 15.18
C ASP A 83 -2.15 6.73 13.84
N TYR A 84 -3.24 5.95 13.72
CA TYR A 84 -3.64 5.29 12.48
C TYR A 84 -4.55 6.16 11.60
N ALA A 85 -4.79 7.41 11.97
CA ALA A 85 -5.60 8.33 11.19
C ALA A 85 -5.08 8.48 9.76
N GLY A 86 -5.94 8.24 8.78
CA GLY A 86 -5.61 8.33 7.34
C GLY A 86 -4.90 7.09 6.77
N ILE A 87 -4.69 6.04 7.55
CA ILE A 87 -4.29 4.72 7.05
C ILE A 87 -5.55 3.99 6.61
N THR A 88 -5.49 3.31 5.46
CA THR A 88 -6.58 2.51 4.90
C THR A 88 -6.13 1.09 4.61
N ILE A 89 -7.06 0.15 4.66
CA ILE A 89 -6.84 -1.24 4.28
C ILE A 89 -7.60 -1.50 2.99
N ASP A 90 -6.90 -1.98 1.96
CA ASP A 90 -7.47 -2.22 0.63
C ASP A 90 -7.71 -3.70 0.34
N ASP A 91 -6.96 -4.61 0.98
CA ASP A 91 -7.13 -6.05 0.81
C ASP A 91 -6.96 -6.76 2.16
N VAL A 92 -7.77 -7.79 2.37
CA VAL A 92 -7.63 -8.78 3.45
C VAL A 92 -7.76 -10.17 2.83
N ILE A 93 -6.69 -10.94 2.91
CA ILE A 93 -6.53 -12.23 2.23
C ILE A 93 -6.27 -13.30 3.27
N GLN A 94 -7.03 -14.38 3.24
CA GLN A 94 -6.76 -15.58 4.01
C GLN A 94 -5.65 -16.39 3.34
N ALA A 95 -4.63 -16.73 4.09
CA ALA A 95 -3.60 -17.70 3.71
C ALA A 95 -4.04 -19.08 4.18
N GLN A 96 -4.08 -20.06 3.27
CA GLN A 96 -4.60 -21.39 3.56
C GLN A 96 -3.56 -22.47 3.24
N ASP A 97 -3.59 -23.54 4.03
CA ASP A 97 -2.77 -24.74 3.81
C ASP A 97 -3.37 -25.64 2.69
N VAL A 98 -2.69 -26.74 2.38
CA VAL A 98 -3.12 -27.77 1.40
C VAL A 98 -4.50 -28.37 1.71
N ASN A 99 -4.98 -28.29 2.94
CA ASN A 99 -6.25 -28.83 3.38
C ASN A 99 -7.37 -27.76 3.37
N GLY A 100 -7.02 -26.50 3.06
CA GLY A 100 -7.93 -25.37 3.10
C GLY A 100 -8.13 -24.77 4.50
N ASN A 101 -7.29 -25.12 5.49
CA ASN A 101 -7.34 -24.48 6.79
C ASN A 101 -6.65 -23.12 6.73
N ILE A 102 -7.21 -22.12 7.41
CA ILE A 102 -6.60 -20.80 7.51
C ILE A 102 -5.39 -20.89 8.44
N ILE A 103 -4.21 -20.54 7.93
CA ILE A 103 -2.95 -20.52 8.65
C ILE A 103 -2.50 -19.10 8.99
N GLY A 104 -3.15 -18.09 8.41
CA GLY A 104 -2.90 -16.69 8.67
C GLY A 104 -3.60 -15.78 7.68
N TYR A 105 -3.21 -14.52 7.70
CA TYR A 105 -3.77 -13.47 6.87
C TYR A 105 -2.69 -12.63 6.20
N ILE A 106 -3.01 -12.12 5.03
CA ILE A 106 -2.24 -11.08 4.38
C ILE A 106 -3.13 -9.84 4.31
N ILE A 107 -2.62 -8.73 4.79
CA ILE A 107 -3.33 -7.45 4.78
C ILE A 107 -2.55 -6.42 3.96
N LYS A 108 -3.26 -5.66 3.14
CA LYS A 108 -2.68 -4.54 2.40
C LYS A 108 -3.12 -3.24 3.02
N SER A 109 -2.17 -2.54 3.64
CA SER A 109 -2.38 -1.23 4.23
C SER A 109 -1.79 -0.13 3.35
N ASN A 110 -2.47 1.01 3.26
CA ASN A 110 -1.98 2.19 2.58
C ASN A 110 -1.87 3.35 3.56
N THR A 111 -0.81 4.11 3.41
CA THR A 111 -0.55 5.29 4.21
C THR A 111 0.07 6.40 3.36
N ARG A 112 0.10 7.60 3.89
CA ARG A 112 0.79 8.73 3.26
C ARG A 112 2.25 8.75 3.70
N GLY A 113 3.17 8.55 2.76
CA GLY A 113 4.60 8.79 2.94
C GLY A 113 4.98 10.26 2.81
N TYR A 114 6.27 10.51 2.59
CA TYR A 114 6.78 11.87 2.42
C TYR A 114 6.23 12.57 1.17
N SER A 115 6.29 11.93 0.01
CA SER A 115 5.86 12.54 -1.27
C SER A 115 4.71 11.79 -1.95
N SER A 116 4.48 10.54 -1.59
CA SER A 116 3.48 9.68 -2.25
C SER A 116 2.76 8.77 -1.24
N THR A 117 1.75 8.08 -1.73
CA THR A 117 1.13 6.97 -0.99
C THR A 117 2.07 5.78 -0.99
N ILE A 118 2.18 5.14 0.16
CA ILE A 118 2.92 3.88 0.39
C ILE A 118 1.88 2.79 0.58
N SER A 119 2.05 1.67 -0.13
CA SER A 119 1.24 0.47 0.05
C SER A 119 2.12 -0.66 0.54
N VAL A 120 1.72 -1.28 1.65
CA VAL A 120 2.46 -2.37 2.32
C VAL A 120 1.57 -3.60 2.36
N ALA A 121 2.08 -4.74 1.89
CA ALA A 121 1.51 -6.06 2.17
C ALA A 121 2.18 -6.64 3.41
N ILE A 122 1.41 -7.22 4.30
CA ILE A 122 1.87 -7.74 5.59
C ILE A 122 1.31 -9.15 5.74
N GLY A 123 2.19 -10.15 5.90
CA GLY A 123 1.80 -11.52 6.24
C GLY A 123 1.79 -11.73 7.75
N TYR A 124 0.68 -12.22 8.30
CA TYR A 124 0.53 -12.46 9.74
C TYR A 124 -0.07 -13.83 9.99
N SER A 125 0.64 -14.67 10.74
CA SER A 125 0.19 -16.04 11.03
C SER A 125 -0.82 -16.09 12.17
N MET A 126 -1.59 -17.20 12.26
CA MET A 126 -2.50 -17.46 13.38
C MET A 126 -1.76 -17.53 14.73
N ASP A 127 -0.48 -17.84 14.72
CA ASP A 127 0.37 -17.91 15.93
C ASP A 127 0.89 -16.52 16.38
N GLY A 128 0.50 -15.45 15.72
CA GLY A 128 0.93 -14.09 16.07
C GLY A 128 2.34 -13.73 15.61
N VAL A 129 2.79 -14.32 14.50
CA VAL A 129 4.09 -14.05 13.90
C VAL A 129 3.91 -13.27 12.59
N VAL A 130 4.61 -12.17 12.46
CA VAL A 130 4.73 -11.46 11.18
C VAL A 130 5.66 -12.27 10.28
N GLN A 131 5.10 -12.84 9.20
CA GLN A 131 5.84 -13.69 8.27
C GLN A 131 6.76 -12.87 7.37
N GLY A 132 6.38 -11.62 7.09
CA GLY A 132 7.13 -10.66 6.32
C GLY A 132 6.28 -9.48 5.87
N ILE A 133 6.94 -8.50 5.27
CA ILE A 133 6.28 -7.39 4.60
C ILE A 133 6.84 -7.19 3.20
N GLU A 134 6.03 -6.65 2.29
CA GLU A 134 6.46 -6.23 0.95
C GLU A 134 5.89 -4.84 0.62
N LEU A 135 6.75 -3.94 0.14
CA LEU A 135 6.35 -2.60 -0.27
C LEU A 135 5.88 -2.62 -1.73
N LEU A 136 4.58 -2.73 -1.93
CA LEU A 136 3.91 -2.80 -3.24
C LEU A 136 4.07 -1.50 -4.02
N ALA A 137 3.81 -0.38 -3.37
CA ALA A 137 3.97 0.95 -3.94
C ALA A 137 4.73 1.85 -2.98
N ILE A 138 5.80 2.44 -3.49
CA ILE A 138 6.52 3.54 -2.87
C ILE A 138 7.15 4.35 -4.01
N ASN A 139 6.61 5.54 -4.25
CA ASN A 139 7.08 6.45 -5.29
C ASN A 139 7.78 7.66 -4.68
N ASP A 140 8.60 7.37 -3.67
CA ASP A 140 9.40 8.37 -2.99
C ASP A 140 10.69 8.69 -3.74
N THR A 141 11.39 9.73 -3.33
CA THR A 141 12.60 10.18 -3.99
C THR A 141 13.70 9.10 -3.92
N PRO A 142 14.34 8.74 -5.06
CA PRO A 142 15.49 7.85 -5.07
C PRO A 142 16.60 8.33 -4.12
N GLY A 143 17.20 7.40 -3.37
CA GLY A 143 18.23 7.70 -2.36
C GLY A 143 17.67 8.07 -0.98
N PHE A 144 16.34 8.09 -0.82
CA PHE A 144 15.63 8.34 0.44
C PHE A 144 14.62 7.22 0.70
N GLY A 145 13.33 7.53 0.75
CA GLY A 145 12.28 6.56 1.04
C GLY A 145 12.21 5.37 0.08
N PHE A 146 12.61 5.53 -1.17
CA PHE A 146 12.65 4.43 -2.15
C PHE A 146 13.62 3.29 -1.72
N GLU A 147 14.64 3.59 -0.92
CA GLU A 147 15.60 2.59 -0.42
C GLU A 147 14.97 1.57 0.54
N LEU A 148 13.81 1.89 1.13
CA LEU A 148 13.08 0.97 2.00
C LEU A 148 12.52 -0.27 1.28
N LYS A 149 12.49 -0.27 -0.06
CA LYS A 149 12.16 -1.48 -0.85
C LYS A 149 13.25 -2.55 -0.82
N LYS A 150 14.41 -2.25 -0.28
CA LYS A 150 15.49 -3.24 -0.19
C LYS A 150 15.19 -4.26 0.89
N SER A 151 15.56 -5.50 0.64
CA SER A 151 15.41 -6.61 1.58
C SER A 151 16.04 -6.31 2.96
N GLU A 152 17.14 -5.56 3.02
CA GLU A 152 17.77 -5.13 4.28
C GLU A 152 16.81 -4.41 5.24
N PHE A 153 15.77 -3.76 4.71
CA PHE A 153 14.75 -3.10 5.54
C PHE A 153 13.57 -4.04 5.80
N THR A 154 13.04 -4.69 4.77
CA THR A 154 11.86 -5.56 4.88
C THR A 154 12.12 -6.81 5.70
N ASP A 155 13.34 -7.36 5.61
CA ASP A 155 13.77 -8.54 6.38
C ASP A 155 13.70 -8.32 7.92
N ARG A 156 13.71 -7.08 8.39
CA ARG A 156 13.57 -6.76 9.82
C ARG A 156 12.17 -7.06 10.38
N PHE A 157 11.19 -7.24 9.51
CA PHE A 157 9.83 -7.59 9.89
C PHE A 157 9.57 -9.09 9.77
N THR A 158 10.51 -9.84 9.21
CA THR A 158 10.32 -11.26 8.88
C THR A 158 10.52 -12.15 10.12
N ASP A 159 9.60 -13.10 10.33
CA ASP A 159 9.61 -14.07 11.43
C ASP A 159 9.62 -13.45 12.84
N VAL A 160 8.97 -12.29 12.99
CA VAL A 160 8.89 -11.59 14.28
C VAL A 160 7.54 -11.87 14.95
N ALA A 161 7.59 -12.49 16.13
CA ALA A 161 6.42 -12.71 16.99
C ALA A 161 6.07 -11.39 17.70
N THR A 162 5.12 -10.63 17.15
CA THR A 162 4.68 -9.36 17.71
C THR A 162 3.35 -8.94 17.09
N ASP A 163 2.58 -8.18 17.85
CA ASP A 163 1.39 -7.45 17.42
C ASP A 163 1.67 -5.96 17.17
N HIS A 164 2.88 -5.50 17.54
CA HIS A 164 3.25 -4.09 17.40
C HIS A 164 4.76 -3.89 17.26
N PHE A 165 5.17 -3.14 16.25
CA PHE A 165 6.55 -2.70 16.04
C PHE A 165 6.78 -1.31 16.62
N LYS A 166 7.97 -1.09 17.15
CA LYS A 166 8.41 0.19 17.73
C LYS A 166 9.51 0.80 16.88
N LEU A 167 9.44 2.09 16.66
CA LEU A 167 10.52 2.83 16.01
C LEU A 167 11.58 3.22 17.02
N THR A 168 12.86 2.99 16.67
CA THR A 168 13.98 3.47 17.45
C THR A 168 14.92 4.34 16.61
N LYS A 169 15.48 5.38 17.23
CA LYS A 169 16.54 6.21 16.63
C LYS A 169 17.94 5.69 16.98
N ALA A 170 18.03 4.75 17.89
CA ALA A 170 19.22 3.96 18.20
C ALA A 170 19.20 2.67 17.41
N SER A 171 20.26 1.87 17.51
CA SER A 171 20.22 0.51 16.95
C SER A 171 19.17 -0.33 17.68
N ALA A 172 18.36 -1.06 16.93
CA ALA A 172 17.36 -1.98 17.46
C ALA A 172 18.00 -3.00 18.43
N SER A 173 17.39 -3.19 19.58
CA SER A 173 17.82 -4.11 20.62
C SER A 173 16.82 -5.26 20.85
N GLU A 174 15.56 -5.05 20.49
CA GLU A 174 14.48 -6.02 20.56
C GLU A 174 14.05 -6.45 19.15
N ALA A 175 13.46 -7.62 19.01
CA ALA A 175 13.05 -8.16 17.71
C ALA A 175 11.96 -7.31 17.03
N ASN A 176 11.11 -6.64 17.81
CA ASN A 176 10.06 -5.77 17.31
C ASN A 176 10.48 -4.29 17.23
N GLU A 177 11.76 -3.97 17.37
CA GLU A 177 12.28 -2.62 17.17
C GLU A 177 12.78 -2.45 15.73
N ILE A 178 12.38 -1.37 15.09
CA ILE A 178 12.80 -0.99 13.74
C ILE A 178 13.62 0.28 13.80
N ASP A 179 14.86 0.22 13.32
CA ASP A 179 15.73 1.39 13.21
C ASP A 179 15.17 2.34 12.15
N VAL A 180 15.09 3.62 12.50
CA VAL A 180 14.75 4.66 11.54
C VAL A 180 15.82 4.70 10.44
N TYR A 181 15.37 4.58 9.17
CA TYR A 181 16.28 4.68 8.03
C TYR A 181 16.79 6.11 7.87
N SER A 182 18.12 6.28 7.85
CA SER A 182 18.74 7.60 7.76
C SER A 182 18.35 8.32 6.47
N GLY A 183 17.80 9.53 6.60
CA GLY A 183 17.30 10.32 5.48
C GLY A 183 15.87 9.99 5.05
N ALA A 184 15.21 8.96 5.63
CA ALA A 184 13.85 8.55 5.31
C ALA A 184 12.96 8.38 6.56
N THR A 185 13.17 9.18 7.60
CA THR A 185 12.44 9.07 8.88
C THR A 185 10.92 9.07 8.70
N ILE A 186 10.37 10.01 7.91
CA ILE A 186 8.92 10.12 7.67
C ILE A 186 8.39 8.88 6.95
N THR A 187 9.14 8.37 5.97
CA THR A 187 8.75 7.19 5.21
C THR A 187 8.84 5.92 6.07
N THR A 188 9.87 5.80 6.92
CA THR A 188 10.00 4.69 7.88
C THR A 188 8.85 4.68 8.89
N ASP A 189 8.53 5.84 9.46
CA ASP A 189 7.42 6.02 10.39
C ASP A 189 6.08 5.64 9.75
N ALA A 190 5.85 6.10 8.52
CA ALA A 190 4.66 5.78 7.76
C ALA A 190 4.53 4.26 7.50
N VAL A 191 5.63 3.57 7.12
CA VAL A 191 5.62 2.11 6.91
C VAL A 191 5.30 1.37 8.19
N VAL A 192 5.98 1.70 9.30
CA VAL A 192 5.74 1.03 10.59
C VAL A 192 4.32 1.31 11.09
N GLY A 193 3.83 2.53 10.93
CA GLY A 193 2.43 2.88 11.23
C GLY A 193 1.43 2.05 10.44
N ALA A 194 1.66 1.87 9.12
CA ALA A 194 0.79 1.06 8.26
C ALA A 194 0.83 -0.43 8.65
N VAL A 195 2.00 -0.96 9.02
CA VAL A 195 2.13 -2.33 9.53
C VAL A 195 1.36 -2.48 10.84
N ASN A 196 1.58 -1.60 11.81
CA ASN A 196 0.90 -1.67 13.10
C ASN A 196 -0.62 -1.53 12.98
N ALA A 197 -1.11 -0.65 12.11
CA ALA A 197 -2.54 -0.49 11.86
C ALA A 197 -3.16 -1.79 11.29
N GLY A 198 -2.46 -2.45 10.35
CA GLY A 198 -2.88 -3.74 9.81
C GLY A 198 -2.91 -4.85 10.86
N LEU A 199 -1.86 -4.95 11.69
CA LEU A 199 -1.79 -5.93 12.78
C LEU A 199 -2.88 -5.69 13.83
N SER A 200 -3.08 -4.44 14.25
CA SER A 200 -4.13 -4.07 15.20
C SER A 200 -5.53 -4.39 14.68
N PHE A 201 -5.78 -4.12 13.38
CA PHE A 201 -7.06 -4.48 12.76
C PHE A 201 -7.30 -5.99 12.79
N LEU A 202 -6.30 -6.81 12.43
CA LEU A 202 -6.43 -8.27 12.47
C LEU A 202 -6.65 -8.79 13.87
N THR A 203 -5.85 -8.33 14.84
CA THR A 203 -5.96 -8.78 16.24
C THR A 203 -7.28 -8.45 16.89
N GLU A 204 -7.91 -7.32 16.51
CA GLU A 204 -9.22 -6.92 17.03
C GLU A 204 -10.38 -7.71 16.41
N ASN A 205 -10.27 -8.03 15.10
CA ASN A 205 -11.40 -8.54 14.33
C ASN A 205 -11.33 -10.04 14.01
N VAL A 206 -10.18 -10.69 14.19
CA VAL A 206 -10.04 -12.13 13.98
C VAL A 206 -9.89 -12.83 15.34
N ALA A 207 -10.92 -13.53 15.74
CA ALA A 207 -10.86 -14.40 16.93
C ALA A 207 -9.79 -15.48 16.71
N GLU A 208 -8.99 -15.77 17.76
CA GLU A 208 -7.93 -16.79 17.75
C GLU A 208 -6.57 -16.36 17.17
N LEU A 209 -6.40 -15.12 16.69
CA LEU A 209 -5.07 -14.63 16.34
C LEU A 209 -4.17 -14.47 17.58
N GLY A 210 -2.92 -14.94 17.47
CA GLY A 210 -1.90 -14.78 18.50
C GLY A 210 -1.88 -15.84 19.58
N GLY A 211 -2.66 -16.92 19.49
CA GLY A 211 -2.62 -18.05 20.42
C GLY A 211 -2.87 -17.69 21.90
N VAL A 212 -3.25 -16.45 22.19
CA VAL A 212 -3.59 -15.98 23.54
C VAL A 212 -5.10 -15.95 23.63
N ALA A 213 -5.66 -17.05 24.18
CA ALA A 213 -7.01 -16.97 24.70
C ALA A 213 -7.03 -15.85 25.76
N VAL A 214 -7.74 -14.77 25.49
CA VAL A 214 -8.03 -13.77 26.51
C VAL A 214 -8.97 -14.46 27.50
N GLU A 215 -8.44 -14.90 28.66
CA GLU A 215 -9.23 -15.30 29.81
C GLU A 215 -9.96 -14.11 30.46
#